data_21f85560ed22a4e9d1a239f04a5272d4
#
_entry.id   21f85560ed22a4e9d1a239f04a5272d4
#
_cell.length_a   1.000
_cell.length_b   1.000
_cell.length_c   1.000
_cell.angle_alpha   90.00
_cell.angle_beta   90.00
_cell.angle_gamma   90.00
#
_symmetry.space_group_name_H-M   'P 1'
#
loop_
_entity.id
_entity.type
_entity.pdbx_description
1 polymer ?
#
loop_
_entity_poly.entity_id
_entity_poly.type
_entity_poly.pdbx_seq_one_letter_code
_entity_poly.pdbx_strand_id
1 'polypeptide(L)'
;MVAVRRNYLLWICVILLSILASCGSRKTTSNTKAARAADAMANLKSKPLYRFINNWTGVKYKLGGLDKSGIDCSGFALLLQKDIYGKSLPRRSRDQADAVKKRSYNNLKEGDLIFFSFGGREVDHVGVYLNGDFFVHASTTRGVVVDDLTLPVYQRAIVKTGTLN
;
A
#
# COMPACT_ATOMS: atom_id res chain seq x y z
N MET A 1 -40.61 49.20 -15.06
CA MET A 1 -40.22 47.80 -15.43
C MET A 1 -38.72 47.59 -15.70
N VAL A 2 -37.85 48.59 -15.59
CA VAL A 2 -36.42 48.46 -15.91
C VAL A 2 -35.57 48.02 -14.70
N ALA A 3 -35.95 48.33 -13.48
CA ALA A 3 -35.18 48.04 -12.28
C ALA A 3 -35.13 46.53 -11.89
N VAL A 4 -36.18 45.77 -12.19
CA VAL A 4 -36.25 44.34 -11.85
C VAL A 4 -35.29 43.50 -12.72
N ARG A 5 -35.10 43.83 -13.99
CA ARG A 5 -34.20 43.10 -14.91
C ARG A 5 -32.73 43.20 -14.52
N ARG A 6 -32.30 44.31 -13.90
CA ARG A 6 -30.89 44.51 -13.51
C ARG A 6 -30.46 43.63 -12.34
N ASN A 7 -31.39 43.32 -11.45
CA ASN A 7 -31.10 42.48 -10.31
C ASN A 7 -31.00 40.99 -10.69
N TYR A 8 -31.76 40.51 -11.67
CA TYR A 8 -31.68 39.13 -12.17
C TYR A 8 -30.33 38.82 -12.83
N LEU A 9 -29.79 39.76 -13.61
CA LEU A 9 -28.48 39.59 -14.22
C LEU A 9 -27.36 39.50 -13.19
N LEU A 10 -27.41 40.26 -12.11
CA LEU A 10 -26.44 40.19 -11.00
C LEU A 10 -26.53 38.85 -10.26
N TRP A 11 -27.73 38.29 -10.00
CA TRP A 11 -27.90 37.01 -9.38
C TRP A 11 -27.44 35.86 -10.26
N ILE A 12 -27.64 35.92 -11.57
CA ILE A 12 -27.17 34.89 -12.50
C ILE A 12 -25.64 34.91 -12.59
N CYS A 13 -24.98 36.05 -12.54
CA CYS A 13 -23.53 36.15 -12.51
C CYS A 13 -22.96 35.60 -11.21
N VAL A 14 -23.58 35.82 -10.06
CA VAL A 14 -23.14 35.28 -8.76
C VAL A 14 -23.28 33.75 -8.73
N ILE A 15 -24.36 33.19 -9.30
CA ILE A 15 -24.56 31.73 -9.38
C ILE A 15 -23.57 31.09 -10.37
N LEU A 16 -23.25 31.71 -11.47
CA LEU A 16 -22.25 31.21 -12.42
C LEU A 16 -20.83 31.25 -11.90
N LEU A 17 -20.45 32.20 -11.04
CA LEU A 17 -19.14 32.27 -10.41
C LEU A 17 -18.94 31.16 -9.34
N SER A 18 -20.03 30.70 -8.70
CA SER A 18 -19.95 29.66 -7.66
C SER A 18 -19.72 28.24 -8.21
N ILE A 19 -19.99 28.00 -9.49
CA ILE A 19 -19.83 26.68 -10.13
C ILE A 19 -18.37 26.39 -10.53
N LEU A 20 -17.52 27.41 -10.68
CA LEU A 20 -16.13 27.25 -11.09
C LEU A 20 -15.17 26.91 -9.95
N ALA A 21 -15.63 26.94 -8.69
CA ALA A 21 -14.78 26.67 -7.53
C ALA A 21 -14.70 25.18 -7.12
N SER A 22 -15.39 24.25 -7.82
CA SER A 22 -15.53 22.83 -7.37
C SER A 22 -14.55 21.84 -8.02
N CYS A 23 -13.52 22.26 -8.73
CA CYS A 23 -12.66 21.33 -9.48
C CYS A 23 -11.23 21.16 -8.94
N GLY A 24 -10.96 21.45 -7.64
CA GLY A 24 -9.60 21.46 -7.08
C GLY A 24 -9.24 20.32 -6.11
N SER A 25 -10.19 19.54 -5.59
CA SER A 25 -9.95 18.73 -4.38
C SER A 25 -9.44 17.30 -4.60
N ARG A 26 -9.49 16.74 -5.80
CA ARG A 26 -9.05 15.34 -6.02
C ARG A 26 -7.56 15.14 -6.31
N LYS A 27 -6.85 16.16 -6.78
CA LYS A 27 -5.40 16.05 -7.10
C LYS A 27 -4.50 16.17 -5.87
N THR A 28 -4.91 16.86 -4.83
CA THR A 28 -4.09 17.10 -3.63
C THR A 28 -3.87 15.83 -2.79
N THR A 29 -4.88 15.00 -2.64
CA THR A 29 -4.79 13.79 -1.78
C THR A 29 -3.93 12.69 -2.40
N SER A 30 -3.96 12.51 -3.71
CA SER A 30 -3.11 11.50 -4.40
C SER A 30 -1.64 11.92 -4.41
N ASN A 31 -1.34 13.20 -4.58
CA ASN A 31 0.04 13.70 -4.54
C ASN A 31 0.64 13.60 -3.12
N THR A 32 -0.14 13.83 -2.07
CA THR A 32 0.33 13.67 -0.68
C THR A 32 0.60 12.22 -0.33
N LYS A 33 -0.22 11.26 -0.81
CA LYS A 33 0.01 9.82 -0.57
C LYS A 33 1.27 9.33 -1.29
N ALA A 34 1.44 9.68 -2.56
CA ALA A 34 2.63 9.31 -3.32
C ALA A 34 3.91 9.90 -2.72
N ALA A 35 3.86 11.16 -2.27
CA ALA A 35 4.97 11.80 -1.59
C ALA A 35 5.33 11.10 -0.26
N ARG A 36 4.34 10.73 0.56
CA ARG A 36 4.56 9.97 1.80
C ARG A 36 5.15 8.58 1.54
N ALA A 37 4.69 7.87 0.51
CA ALA A 37 5.24 6.57 0.13
C ALA A 37 6.69 6.70 -0.36
N ALA A 38 7.01 7.73 -1.14
CA ALA A 38 8.37 8.01 -1.58
C ALA A 38 9.28 8.36 -0.39
N ASP A 39 8.78 9.16 0.57
CA ASP A 39 9.49 9.48 1.81
C ASP A 39 9.74 8.22 2.67
N ALA A 40 8.73 7.37 2.83
CA ALA A 40 8.89 6.10 3.52
C ALA A 40 9.97 5.22 2.86
N MET A 41 10.00 5.17 1.53
CA MET A 41 11.05 4.46 0.79
C MET A 41 12.43 5.09 0.99
N ALA A 42 12.54 6.42 0.93
CA ALA A 42 13.80 7.13 1.10
C ALA A 42 14.39 6.96 2.52
N ASN A 43 13.52 6.82 3.52
CA ASN A 43 13.88 6.65 4.93
C ASN A 43 14.08 5.19 5.37
N LEU A 44 14.16 4.23 4.44
CA LEU A 44 14.52 2.85 4.77
C LEU A 44 15.93 2.78 5.33
N LYS A 45 16.09 2.05 6.43
CA LYS A 45 17.41 1.81 7.06
C LYS A 45 18.28 0.93 6.19
N SER A 46 17.66 -0.04 5.50
CA SER A 46 18.34 -0.97 4.60
C SER A 46 18.37 -0.45 3.16
N LYS A 47 19.51 0.03 2.72
CA LYS A 47 19.73 0.36 1.30
C LYS A 47 19.57 -0.85 0.35
N PRO A 48 19.99 -2.09 0.72
CA PRO A 48 19.66 -3.28 -0.07
C PRO A 48 18.15 -3.48 -0.24
N LEU A 49 17.34 -3.31 0.82
CA LEU A 49 15.89 -3.41 0.75
C LEU A 49 15.30 -2.37 -0.22
N TYR A 50 15.74 -1.12 -0.15
CA TYR A 50 15.32 -0.07 -1.08
C TYR A 50 15.56 -0.50 -2.55
N ARG A 51 16.78 -0.97 -2.87
CA ARG A 51 17.12 -1.43 -4.21
C ARG A 51 16.29 -2.64 -4.65
N PHE A 52 16.07 -3.58 -3.74
CA PHE A 52 15.24 -4.76 -4.01
C PHE A 52 13.81 -4.33 -4.38
N ILE A 53 13.18 -3.51 -3.56
CA ILE A 53 11.81 -3.02 -3.81
C ILE A 53 11.73 -2.30 -5.15
N ASN A 54 12.63 -1.35 -5.43
CA ASN A 54 12.64 -0.62 -6.69
C ASN A 54 12.80 -1.55 -7.91
N ASN A 55 13.66 -2.56 -7.79
CA ASN A 55 13.85 -3.55 -8.85
C ASN A 55 12.59 -4.41 -9.10
N TRP A 56 11.76 -4.63 -8.07
CA TRP A 56 10.53 -5.43 -8.19
C TRP A 56 9.28 -4.60 -8.44
N THR A 57 9.30 -3.29 -8.19
CA THR A 57 8.13 -2.41 -8.38
C THR A 57 7.55 -2.54 -9.78
N GLY A 58 6.22 -2.73 -9.87
CA GLY A 58 5.48 -2.88 -11.11
C GLY A 58 5.49 -4.28 -11.73
N VAL A 59 6.26 -5.25 -11.19
CA VAL A 59 6.16 -6.65 -11.62
C VAL A 59 4.74 -7.13 -11.39
N LYS A 60 4.11 -7.68 -12.45
CA LYS A 60 2.70 -8.07 -12.42
C LYS A 60 2.43 -9.21 -11.44
N TYR A 61 1.22 -9.21 -10.89
CA TYR A 61 0.76 -10.33 -10.07
C TYR A 61 0.54 -11.58 -10.95
N LYS A 62 1.03 -12.71 -10.45
CA LYS A 62 0.78 -14.03 -11.04
C LYS A 62 0.71 -15.05 -9.91
N LEU A 63 -0.44 -15.68 -9.72
CA LEU A 63 -0.61 -16.71 -8.70
C LEU A 63 0.41 -17.84 -8.93
N GLY A 64 1.13 -18.23 -7.87
CA GLY A 64 2.22 -19.22 -7.96
C GLY A 64 3.52 -18.68 -8.55
N GLY A 65 3.57 -17.44 -9.04
CA GLY A 65 4.77 -16.84 -9.63
C GLY A 65 5.87 -16.57 -8.63
N LEU A 66 7.13 -16.62 -9.11
CA LEU A 66 8.36 -16.43 -8.30
C LEU A 66 9.45 -15.66 -9.06
N ASP A 67 9.14 -15.00 -10.17
CA ASP A 67 10.11 -14.33 -11.01
C ASP A 67 9.57 -13.01 -11.60
N LYS A 68 10.37 -12.39 -12.48
CA LYS A 68 10.04 -11.11 -13.12
C LYS A 68 8.93 -11.22 -14.18
N SER A 69 8.57 -12.41 -14.63
CA SER A 69 7.41 -12.62 -15.50
C SER A 69 6.09 -12.54 -14.73
N GLY A 70 6.14 -12.68 -13.40
CA GLY A 70 5.02 -12.50 -12.49
C GLY A 70 5.30 -13.12 -11.12
N ILE A 71 4.75 -12.48 -10.08
CA ILE A 71 4.96 -12.89 -8.69
C ILE A 71 3.69 -12.75 -7.88
N ASP A 72 3.43 -13.67 -6.94
CA ASP A 72 2.37 -13.51 -5.96
C ASP A 72 2.88 -12.92 -4.63
N CYS A 73 1.95 -12.60 -3.72
CA CYS A 73 2.28 -11.93 -2.46
C CYS A 73 3.26 -12.73 -1.59
N SER A 74 3.03 -14.03 -1.44
CA SER A 74 3.88 -14.92 -0.63
C SER A 74 5.22 -15.22 -1.32
N GLY A 75 5.24 -15.31 -2.64
CA GLY A 75 6.48 -15.42 -3.42
C GLY A 75 7.36 -14.18 -3.28
N PHE A 76 6.75 -12.99 -3.34
CA PHE A 76 7.47 -11.73 -3.14
C PHE A 76 8.07 -11.63 -1.73
N ALA A 77 7.27 -11.91 -0.69
CA ALA A 77 7.74 -11.91 0.69
C ALA A 77 8.87 -12.93 0.90
N LEU A 78 8.75 -14.14 0.31
CA LEU A 78 9.77 -15.19 0.38
C LEU A 78 11.10 -14.72 -0.21
N LEU A 79 11.09 -14.18 -1.43
CA LEU A 79 12.31 -13.71 -2.09
C LEU A 79 12.93 -12.53 -1.33
N LEU A 80 12.11 -11.58 -0.87
CA LEU A 80 12.59 -10.44 -0.09
C LEU A 80 13.27 -10.91 1.22
N GLN A 81 12.64 -11.80 1.98
CA GLN A 81 13.21 -12.30 3.23
C GLN A 81 14.51 -13.09 2.99
N LYS A 82 14.56 -13.88 1.92
CA LYS A 82 15.75 -14.63 1.55
C LYS A 82 16.91 -13.70 1.14
N ASP A 83 16.64 -12.79 0.18
CA ASP A 83 17.71 -12.02 -0.47
C ASP A 83 18.22 -10.85 0.40
N ILE A 84 17.35 -10.28 1.27
CA ILE A 84 17.71 -9.12 2.10
C ILE A 84 18.10 -9.52 3.51
N TYR A 85 17.41 -10.51 4.10
CA TYR A 85 17.60 -10.87 5.50
C TYR A 85 18.20 -12.26 5.72
N GLY A 86 18.45 -13.04 4.63
CA GLY A 86 18.98 -14.40 4.70
C GLY A 86 18.04 -15.39 5.38
N LYS A 87 16.74 -15.08 5.41
CA LYS A 87 15.74 -15.87 6.13
C LYS A 87 14.86 -16.66 5.19
N SER A 88 14.55 -17.90 5.55
CA SER A 88 13.67 -18.78 4.78
C SER A 88 12.22 -18.61 5.19
N LEU A 89 11.32 -18.60 4.23
CA LEU A 89 9.87 -18.62 4.41
C LEU A 89 9.24 -19.80 3.66
N PRO A 90 8.15 -20.36 4.18
CA PRO A 90 7.30 -21.28 3.41
C PRO A 90 6.73 -20.61 2.17
N ARG A 91 6.24 -21.41 1.20
CA ARG A 91 5.74 -20.88 -0.06
C ARG A 91 4.41 -20.15 0.07
N ARG A 92 3.48 -20.61 0.90
CA ARG A 92 2.12 -20.08 1.00
C ARG A 92 2.00 -19.07 2.15
N SER A 93 1.21 -18.02 1.95
CA SER A 93 1.00 -16.95 2.96
C SER A 93 0.51 -17.47 4.31
N ARG A 94 -0.36 -18.49 4.32
CA ARG A 94 -0.83 -19.13 5.55
C ARG A 94 0.32 -19.77 6.31
N ASP A 95 1.14 -20.57 5.63
CA ASP A 95 2.28 -21.26 6.26
C ASP A 95 3.34 -20.25 6.72
N GLN A 96 3.49 -19.12 5.99
CA GLN A 96 4.34 -18.01 6.42
C GLN A 96 3.83 -17.36 7.71
N ALA A 97 2.50 -17.21 7.83
CA ALA A 97 1.91 -16.69 9.06
C ALA A 97 2.17 -17.59 10.26
N ASP A 98 2.21 -18.91 10.07
CA ASP A 98 2.51 -19.85 11.14
C ASP A 98 4.00 -19.85 11.52
N ALA A 99 4.89 -19.53 10.57
CA ALA A 99 6.34 -19.51 10.77
C ALA A 99 6.86 -18.28 11.52
N VAL A 100 6.06 -17.21 11.69
CA VAL A 100 6.51 -15.97 12.34
C VAL A 100 6.17 -15.92 13.82
N LYS A 101 7.09 -15.37 14.62
CA LYS A 101 6.81 -14.97 16.00
C LYS A 101 5.95 -13.71 15.99
N LYS A 102 4.82 -13.74 16.70
CA LYS A 102 3.88 -12.61 16.79
C LYS A 102 4.59 -11.34 17.29
N ARG A 103 4.34 -10.24 16.60
CA ARG A 103 4.75 -8.87 16.98
C ARG A 103 3.53 -7.96 16.92
N SER A 104 3.35 -7.10 17.92
CA SER A 104 2.27 -6.13 17.92
C SER A 104 2.42 -5.14 16.75
N TYR A 105 1.30 -4.73 16.17
CA TYR A 105 1.26 -3.71 15.10
C TYR A 105 2.05 -2.45 15.45
N ASN A 106 1.89 -1.93 16.66
CA ASN A 106 2.57 -0.71 17.11
C ASN A 106 4.09 -0.87 17.29
N ASN A 107 4.60 -2.10 17.25
CA ASN A 107 6.02 -2.41 17.42
C ASN A 107 6.66 -2.97 16.14
N LEU A 108 5.97 -2.85 15.00
CA LEU A 108 6.49 -3.29 13.71
C LEU A 108 7.82 -2.59 13.37
N LYS A 109 8.73 -3.36 12.79
CA LYS A 109 10.03 -2.91 12.31
C LYS A 109 10.18 -3.26 10.84
N GLU A 110 11.03 -2.51 10.14
CA GLU A 110 11.39 -2.78 8.76
C GLU A 110 11.72 -4.26 8.53
N GLY A 111 11.05 -4.89 7.56
CA GLY A 111 11.19 -6.31 7.25
C GLY A 111 10.20 -7.23 7.97
N ASP A 112 9.44 -6.77 8.95
CA ASP A 112 8.40 -7.57 9.57
C ASP A 112 7.27 -7.90 8.58
N LEU A 113 6.57 -8.99 8.82
CA LEU A 113 5.51 -9.47 7.95
C LEU A 113 4.13 -9.09 8.49
N ILE A 114 3.24 -8.71 7.59
CA ILE A 114 1.85 -8.39 7.87
C ILE A 114 0.98 -9.32 7.04
N PHE A 115 0.07 -10.01 7.71
CA PHE A 115 -0.83 -10.98 7.11
C PHE A 115 -2.26 -10.47 7.14
N PHE A 116 -2.94 -10.64 6.03
CA PHE A 116 -4.28 -10.14 5.81
C PHE A 116 -5.23 -11.28 5.47
N SER A 117 -6.53 -11.03 5.73
CA SER A 117 -7.64 -11.82 5.25
C SER A 117 -8.66 -10.89 4.59
N PHE A 118 -8.73 -10.88 3.27
CA PHE A 118 -9.67 -10.06 2.50
C PHE A 118 -10.95 -10.79 2.15
N GLY A 119 -10.92 -12.11 2.06
CA GLY A 119 -12.04 -12.92 1.59
C GLY A 119 -12.63 -13.89 2.60
N GLY A 120 -12.16 -13.91 3.86
CA GLY A 120 -12.67 -14.91 4.79
C GLY A 120 -12.01 -14.95 6.16
N ARG A 121 -11.87 -16.17 6.71
CA ARG A 121 -11.30 -16.41 8.05
C ARG A 121 -9.82 -16.72 8.01
N GLU A 122 -9.29 -17.06 6.85
CA GLU A 122 -7.92 -17.54 6.70
C GLU A 122 -7.02 -16.47 6.06
N VAL A 123 -5.72 -16.55 6.35
CA VAL A 123 -4.73 -15.68 5.72
C VAL A 123 -4.71 -15.95 4.21
N ASP A 124 -5.02 -14.92 3.42
CA ASP A 124 -5.02 -14.97 1.96
C ASP A 124 -4.01 -14.02 1.33
N HIS A 125 -3.38 -13.14 2.12
CA HIS A 125 -2.40 -12.19 1.62
C HIS A 125 -1.30 -11.87 2.65
N VAL A 126 -0.15 -11.42 2.14
CA VAL A 126 0.99 -10.99 2.95
C VAL A 126 1.69 -9.80 2.33
N GLY A 127 2.20 -8.92 3.19
CA GLY A 127 3.09 -7.82 2.84
C GLY A 127 4.25 -7.70 3.81
N VAL A 128 5.23 -6.89 3.46
CA VAL A 128 6.43 -6.62 4.27
C VAL A 128 6.38 -5.17 4.73
N TYR A 129 6.42 -4.96 6.04
CA TYR A 129 6.41 -3.64 6.66
C TYR A 129 7.71 -2.88 6.33
N LEU A 130 7.57 -1.60 6.06
CA LEU A 130 8.68 -0.69 5.79
C LEU A 130 8.91 0.26 6.98
N ASN A 131 8.23 1.39 6.96
CA ASN A 131 8.20 2.36 8.05
C ASN A 131 7.00 3.31 7.86
N GLY A 132 6.67 4.13 8.86
CA GLY A 132 5.66 5.20 8.74
C GLY A 132 4.29 4.72 8.24
N ASP A 133 3.87 3.52 8.63
CA ASP A 133 2.64 2.85 8.19
C ASP A 133 2.63 2.44 6.71
N PHE A 134 3.78 2.32 6.06
CA PHE A 134 3.89 1.81 4.70
C PHE A 134 4.39 0.37 4.68
N PHE A 135 3.90 -0.38 3.69
CA PHE A 135 4.32 -1.75 3.43
C PHE A 135 4.41 -2.01 1.93
N VAL A 136 5.20 -2.99 1.55
CA VAL A 136 5.31 -3.46 0.17
C VAL A 136 4.69 -4.84 0.01
N HIS A 137 3.97 -5.05 -1.08
CA HIS A 137 3.35 -6.33 -1.42
C HIS A 137 3.14 -6.49 -2.93
N ALA A 138 2.86 -7.71 -3.39
CA ALA A 138 2.37 -7.96 -4.73
C ALA A 138 0.83 -7.85 -4.74
N SER A 139 0.30 -6.70 -5.15
CA SER A 139 -1.13 -6.45 -5.32
C SER A 139 -1.67 -7.22 -6.52
N THR A 140 -2.83 -7.87 -6.39
CA THR A 140 -3.47 -8.63 -7.48
C THR A 140 -3.80 -7.78 -8.70
N THR A 141 -4.00 -6.47 -8.53
CA THR A 141 -4.39 -5.55 -9.62
C THR A 141 -3.27 -4.64 -10.09
N ARG A 142 -2.29 -4.34 -9.23
CA ARG A 142 -1.23 -3.34 -9.51
C ARG A 142 0.18 -3.94 -9.55
N GLY A 143 0.32 -5.24 -9.25
CA GLY A 143 1.62 -5.87 -9.10
C GLY A 143 2.35 -5.41 -7.84
N VAL A 144 3.69 -5.47 -7.84
CA VAL A 144 4.49 -5.07 -6.70
C VAL A 144 4.41 -3.56 -6.48
N VAL A 145 3.95 -3.15 -5.29
CA VAL A 145 3.66 -1.75 -4.96
C VAL A 145 3.83 -1.49 -3.47
N VAL A 146 4.16 -0.24 -3.11
CA VAL A 146 4.14 0.26 -1.73
C VAL A 146 2.77 0.88 -1.45
N ASP A 147 2.14 0.46 -0.36
CA ASP A 147 0.82 0.93 0.07
C ASP A 147 0.82 1.40 1.53
N ASP A 148 -0.23 2.16 1.85
CA ASP A 148 -0.45 2.79 3.14
C ASP A 148 -1.37 1.91 4.01
N LEU A 149 -0.85 1.40 5.13
CA LEU A 149 -1.58 0.57 6.09
C LEU A 149 -2.71 1.30 6.81
N THR A 150 -2.71 2.63 6.81
CA THR A 150 -3.80 3.41 7.43
C THR A 150 -5.10 3.36 6.63
N LEU A 151 -5.05 2.86 5.40
CA LEU A 151 -6.26 2.72 4.60
C LEU A 151 -7.22 1.70 5.22
N PRO A 152 -8.52 2.03 5.33
CA PRO A 152 -9.51 1.16 5.98
C PRO A 152 -9.58 -0.26 5.42
N VAL A 153 -9.29 -0.45 4.13
CA VAL A 153 -9.27 -1.78 3.49
C VAL A 153 -8.20 -2.68 4.10
N TYR A 154 -7.02 -2.15 4.39
CA TYR A 154 -5.94 -2.91 5.02
C TYR A 154 -6.17 -3.05 6.52
N GLN A 155 -6.53 -1.96 7.22
CA GLN A 155 -6.76 -1.99 8.68
C GLN A 155 -7.76 -3.07 9.10
N ARG A 156 -8.86 -3.22 8.35
CA ARG A 156 -9.88 -4.25 8.64
C ARG A 156 -9.44 -5.67 8.28
N ALA A 157 -8.48 -5.80 7.37
CA ALA A 157 -8.03 -7.10 6.88
C ALA A 157 -6.83 -7.67 7.65
N ILE A 158 -6.12 -6.87 8.46
CA ILE A 158 -4.96 -7.36 9.23
C ILE A 158 -5.43 -8.40 10.25
N VAL A 159 -4.88 -9.60 10.16
CA VAL A 159 -5.18 -10.71 11.08
C VAL A 159 -3.98 -11.13 11.92
N LYS A 160 -2.77 -10.90 11.44
CA LYS A 160 -1.53 -11.22 12.15
C LYS A 160 -0.39 -10.32 11.70
N THR A 161 0.49 -9.98 12.62
CA THR A 161 1.78 -9.36 12.33
C THR A 161 2.88 -10.11 13.07
N GLY A 162 4.07 -10.19 12.48
CA GLY A 162 5.15 -10.95 13.09
C GLY A 162 6.51 -10.76 12.44
N THR A 163 7.52 -11.29 13.11
CA THR A 163 8.92 -11.28 12.68
C THR A 163 9.44 -12.69 12.51
N LEU A 164 10.36 -12.88 11.57
CA LEU A 164 11.17 -14.09 11.51
C LEU A 164 12.34 -13.96 12.51
N ASN A 165 12.65 -15.05 13.22
CA ASN A 165 13.82 -15.11 14.11
C ASN A 165 15.12 -15.12 13.31
#